data_0e20f5c436bca2666d762c5654b891f0
#
_entry.id   0e20f5c436bca2666d762c5654b891f0
#
_cell.length_a   1.000
_cell.length_b   1.000
_cell.length_c   1.000
_cell.angle_alpha   90.00
_cell.angle_beta   90.00
_cell.angle_gamma   90.00
#
_symmetry.space_group_name_H-M   'P 1'
#
loop_
_entity.id
_entity.type
_entity.pdbx_description
1 polymer ?
#
loop_
_entity_poly.entity_id
_entity_poly.type
_entity_poly.pdbx_seq_one_letter_code
_entity_poly.pdbx_strand_id
1 'polypeptide(L)'
;MYYSDYLELEKILDAQHPESFKVNQPAHDEMLFIIVHQAYELWFKQILFELEFVGNVFNKEKIDDNSEDLNLVRHRLHRVVRILELLNQQVGLMDTMTPLDFLEFRNLLTPSSGFQSLQFRLVETKLGLSMDTRHQKDYYKRTNEGGFSSEDFQKINQIETEQSLIKLINKWLERMPFFEEEFWNGYRKPEDDLHPFWSDYRKVYSAALTEREASNINYFDLLFFEKVNTLTAEQVELNKTNLSAKAMRAALFIMLYRDFPVFQTSYQILDSLVEIDHQMAGWRHKHLVMVRRMIGMRTGTGGTSGSGYLEGALNKHNIFRDIEGLSSFLIERKKLPKLPEELIKKLSYSL
;
A
#
# COMPACT_ATOMS: atom_id res chain seq x y z
N MET A 1 -7.40 -34.46 17.22
CA MET A 1 -6.61 -33.26 17.51
C MET A 1 -7.44 -32.36 18.43
N TYR A 2 -6.90 -31.98 19.57
CA TYR A 2 -7.57 -31.04 20.49
C TYR A 2 -7.32 -29.60 20.05
N TYR A 3 -8.20 -28.68 20.45
CA TYR A 3 -8.13 -27.26 20.10
C TYR A 3 -6.81 -26.62 20.55
N SER A 4 -6.38 -26.94 21.78
CA SER A 4 -5.11 -26.46 22.35
C SER A 4 -3.89 -26.91 21.53
N ASP A 5 -3.91 -28.19 21.09
CA ASP A 5 -2.80 -28.78 20.32
C ASP A 5 -2.71 -28.17 18.92
N TYR A 6 -3.88 -28.02 18.27
CA TYR A 6 -3.95 -27.43 16.93
C TYR A 6 -3.46 -25.99 16.90
N LEU A 7 -3.81 -25.20 17.92
CA LEU A 7 -3.41 -23.81 18.03
C LEU A 7 -2.06 -23.61 18.75
N GLU A 8 -1.44 -24.69 19.23
CA GLU A 8 -0.22 -24.60 20.03
C GLU A 8 -0.32 -23.62 21.20
N LEU A 9 -1.48 -23.61 21.89
CA LEU A 9 -1.78 -22.62 22.91
C LEU A 9 -0.77 -22.58 24.05
N GLU A 10 -0.20 -23.70 24.42
CA GLU A 10 0.86 -23.79 25.44
C GLU A 10 2.06 -22.88 25.08
N LYS A 11 2.47 -22.87 23.80
CA LYS A 11 3.57 -22.01 23.33
C LYS A 11 3.18 -20.52 23.28
N ILE A 12 1.96 -20.23 22.85
CA ILE A 12 1.51 -18.84 22.67
C ILE A 12 1.25 -18.17 24.03
N LEU A 13 0.60 -18.88 24.94
CA LEU A 13 0.21 -18.35 26.25
C LEU A 13 1.36 -18.35 27.27
N ASP A 14 2.45 -19.03 26.99
CA ASP A 14 3.71 -19.01 27.77
C ASP A 14 4.81 -18.12 27.13
N ALA A 15 4.45 -17.30 26.16
CA ALA A 15 5.41 -16.44 25.45
C ALA A 15 5.54 -15.03 26.05
N GLN A 16 4.93 -14.73 27.20
CA GLN A 16 4.93 -13.41 27.83
C GLN A 16 5.79 -13.45 29.10
N HIS A 17 7.00 -12.89 29.02
CA HIS A 17 7.97 -12.87 30.12
C HIS A 17 8.39 -11.43 30.45
N PRO A 18 7.62 -10.67 31.27
CA PRO A 18 7.93 -9.29 31.61
C PRO A 18 9.33 -9.12 32.25
N GLU A 19 10.11 -8.17 31.74
CA GLU A 19 11.45 -7.86 32.29
C GLU A 19 11.37 -7.28 33.72
N SER A 20 10.31 -6.50 34.01
CA SER A 20 10.07 -5.95 35.33
C SER A 20 9.91 -7.02 36.44
N PHE A 21 9.36 -8.20 36.05
CA PHE A 21 9.21 -9.33 36.98
C PHE A 21 10.58 -9.97 37.29
N LYS A 22 11.48 -10.03 36.31
CA LYS A 22 12.83 -10.59 36.48
C LYS A 22 13.69 -9.77 37.45
N VAL A 23 13.43 -8.46 37.54
CA VAL A 23 14.15 -7.56 38.44
C VAL A 23 13.39 -7.31 39.77
N ASN A 24 12.34 -8.09 40.05
CA ASN A 24 11.50 -7.97 41.24
C ASN A 24 10.87 -6.58 41.44
N GLN A 25 10.54 -5.90 40.34
CA GLN A 25 9.82 -4.62 40.29
C GLN A 25 8.65 -4.73 39.30
N PRO A 26 7.62 -5.56 39.58
CA PRO A 26 6.58 -5.89 38.63
C PRO A 26 5.78 -4.65 38.21
N ALA A 27 5.79 -4.34 36.92
CA ALA A 27 4.96 -3.34 36.29
C ALA A 27 3.77 -4.04 35.61
N HIS A 28 2.55 -3.72 36.04
CA HIS A 28 1.34 -4.42 35.60
C HIS A 28 1.12 -4.31 34.06
N ASP A 29 1.34 -3.12 33.51
CA ASP A 29 1.03 -2.80 32.13
C ASP A 29 2.06 -3.33 31.11
N GLU A 30 3.20 -3.85 31.60
CA GLU A 30 4.16 -4.52 30.70
C GLU A 30 3.57 -5.76 30.02
N MET A 31 2.66 -6.48 30.71
CA MET A 31 1.93 -7.61 30.10
C MET A 31 1.07 -7.14 28.91
N LEU A 32 0.33 -6.04 29.07
CA LEU A 32 -0.46 -5.45 27.98
C LEU A 32 0.46 -5.03 26.82
N PHE A 33 1.58 -4.41 27.10
CA PHE A 33 2.57 -4.00 26.12
C PHE A 33 3.07 -5.18 25.29
N ILE A 34 3.46 -6.28 25.94
CA ILE A 34 3.93 -7.51 25.27
C ILE A 34 2.84 -8.08 24.38
N ILE A 35 1.64 -8.31 24.92
CA ILE A 35 0.53 -8.98 24.18
C ILE A 35 0.13 -8.16 22.97
N VAL A 36 0.02 -6.83 23.09
CA VAL A 36 -0.34 -5.96 21.96
C VAL A 36 0.71 -6.08 20.84
N HIS A 37 1.99 -6.06 21.16
CA HIS A 37 3.06 -6.18 20.15
C HIS A 37 3.12 -7.58 19.53
N GLN A 38 2.95 -8.65 20.32
CA GLN A 38 2.85 -10.02 19.79
C GLN A 38 1.66 -10.18 18.84
N ALA A 39 0.51 -9.58 19.16
CA ALA A 39 -0.66 -9.61 18.28
C ALA A 39 -0.38 -8.88 16.96
N TYR A 40 0.32 -7.74 16.96
CA TYR A 40 0.76 -7.07 15.74
C TYR A 40 1.64 -7.99 14.88
N GLU A 41 2.64 -8.64 15.46
CA GLU A 41 3.55 -9.52 14.73
C GLU A 41 2.82 -10.73 14.11
N LEU A 42 1.84 -11.31 14.82
CA LEU A 42 1.00 -12.40 14.28
C LEU A 42 0.15 -11.93 13.09
N TRP A 43 -0.41 -10.71 13.15
CA TRP A 43 -1.17 -10.15 12.04
C TRP A 43 -0.27 -9.74 10.86
N PHE A 44 0.93 -9.23 11.09
CA PHE A 44 1.89 -8.99 10.02
C PHE A 44 2.30 -10.28 9.32
N LYS A 45 2.48 -11.37 10.06
CA LYS A 45 2.70 -12.71 9.49
C LYS A 45 1.55 -13.13 8.57
N GLN A 46 0.30 -12.91 8.99
CA GLN A 46 -0.86 -13.22 8.14
C GLN A 46 -0.91 -12.33 6.90
N ILE A 47 -0.64 -11.02 7.03
CA ILE A 47 -0.56 -10.11 5.88
C ILE A 47 0.50 -10.60 4.88
N LEU A 48 1.69 -10.96 5.34
CA LEU A 48 2.76 -11.47 4.48
C LEU A 48 2.33 -12.73 3.74
N PHE A 49 1.63 -13.64 4.39
CA PHE A 49 1.10 -14.86 3.79
C PHE A 49 0.08 -14.56 2.67
N GLU A 50 -0.81 -13.59 2.88
CA GLU A 50 -1.78 -13.16 1.84
C GLU A 50 -1.06 -12.45 0.67
N LEU A 51 -0.09 -11.57 0.96
CA LEU A 51 0.68 -10.86 -0.07
C LEU A 51 1.55 -11.79 -0.91
N GLU A 52 2.07 -12.87 -0.33
CA GLU A 52 2.81 -13.89 -1.06
C GLU A 52 1.93 -14.59 -2.08
N PHE A 53 0.72 -15.00 -1.69
CA PHE A 53 -0.27 -15.56 -2.61
C PHE A 53 -0.57 -14.59 -3.77
N VAL A 54 -0.88 -13.33 -3.44
CA VAL A 54 -1.19 -12.29 -4.42
C VAL A 54 -0.02 -12.09 -5.39
N GLY A 55 1.20 -11.99 -4.88
CA GLY A 55 2.42 -11.87 -5.68
C GLY A 55 2.61 -13.05 -6.63
N ASN A 56 2.40 -14.27 -6.15
CA ASN A 56 2.51 -15.48 -6.97
C ASN A 56 1.51 -15.51 -8.11
N VAL A 57 0.27 -15.05 -7.88
CA VAL A 57 -0.73 -14.95 -8.95
C VAL A 57 -0.32 -13.92 -9.99
N PHE A 58 0.05 -12.69 -9.58
CA PHE A 58 0.45 -11.65 -10.52
C PHE A 58 1.77 -11.91 -11.24
N ASN A 59 2.60 -12.81 -10.75
CA ASN A 59 3.85 -13.22 -11.40
C ASN A 59 3.65 -14.31 -12.47
N LYS A 60 2.43 -14.86 -12.64
CA LYS A 60 2.12 -15.81 -13.72
C LYS A 60 2.26 -15.13 -15.09
N GLU A 61 2.73 -15.87 -16.10
CA GLU A 61 2.84 -15.37 -17.48
C GLU A 61 1.50 -14.93 -18.07
N LYS A 62 0.43 -15.66 -17.72
CA LYS A 62 -0.94 -15.33 -18.12
C LYS A 62 -1.81 -15.29 -16.87
N ILE A 63 -2.57 -14.22 -16.77
CA ILE A 63 -3.67 -14.07 -15.82
C ILE A 63 -4.90 -13.85 -16.67
N ASP A 64 -5.87 -14.73 -16.53
CA ASP A 64 -7.18 -14.55 -17.14
C ASP A 64 -8.00 -13.64 -16.23
N ASP A 65 -8.44 -12.51 -16.71
CA ASP A 65 -9.20 -11.51 -15.94
C ASP A 65 -10.57 -12.03 -15.48
N ASN A 66 -11.03 -13.15 -16.05
CA ASN A 66 -12.25 -13.86 -15.66
C ASN A 66 -11.96 -15.10 -14.81
N SER A 67 -10.74 -15.23 -14.27
CA SER A 67 -10.30 -16.42 -13.58
C SER A 67 -10.66 -16.43 -12.11
N GLU A 68 -10.72 -17.64 -11.52
CA GLU A 68 -10.77 -17.88 -10.09
C GLU A 68 -9.60 -17.18 -9.37
N ASP A 69 -8.42 -17.19 -9.98
CA ASP A 69 -7.20 -16.57 -9.45
C ASP A 69 -7.39 -15.09 -9.12
N LEU A 70 -7.94 -14.31 -10.05
CA LEU A 70 -8.13 -12.87 -9.84
C LEU A 70 -9.19 -12.57 -8.79
N ASN A 71 -10.23 -13.41 -8.72
CA ASN A 71 -11.22 -13.31 -7.65
C ASN A 71 -10.62 -13.67 -6.28
N LEU A 72 -9.74 -14.66 -6.20
CA LEU A 72 -8.99 -14.97 -4.98
C LEU A 72 -8.06 -13.81 -4.58
N VAL A 73 -7.35 -13.20 -5.53
CA VAL A 73 -6.53 -11.99 -5.27
C VAL A 73 -7.37 -10.90 -4.61
N ARG A 74 -8.55 -10.59 -5.17
CA ARG A 74 -9.48 -9.62 -4.60
C ARG A 74 -9.85 -9.97 -3.15
N HIS A 75 -10.17 -11.23 -2.88
CA HIS A 75 -10.47 -11.69 -1.52
C HIS A 75 -9.29 -11.55 -0.57
N ARG A 76 -8.07 -11.87 -1.02
CA ARG A 76 -6.86 -11.78 -0.19
C ARG A 76 -6.51 -10.33 0.12
N LEU A 77 -6.56 -9.44 -0.86
CA LEU A 77 -6.32 -8.00 -0.63
C LEU A 77 -7.38 -7.40 0.30
N HIS A 78 -8.66 -7.75 0.11
CA HIS A 78 -9.70 -7.31 1.04
C HIS A 78 -9.46 -7.81 2.48
N ARG A 79 -8.95 -9.04 2.66
CA ARG A 79 -8.56 -9.53 3.98
C ARG A 79 -7.42 -8.72 4.58
N VAL A 80 -6.41 -8.35 3.78
CA VAL A 80 -5.32 -7.47 4.22
C VAL A 80 -5.88 -6.14 4.72
N VAL A 81 -6.82 -5.52 3.99
CA VAL A 81 -7.52 -4.30 4.43
C VAL A 81 -8.17 -4.51 5.79
N ARG A 82 -8.95 -5.60 5.98
CA ARG A 82 -9.64 -5.88 7.26
C ARG A 82 -8.68 -6.10 8.42
N ILE A 83 -7.55 -6.75 8.18
CA ILE A 83 -6.51 -6.90 9.21
C ILE A 83 -5.94 -5.52 9.58
N LEU A 84 -5.62 -4.67 8.60
CA LEU A 84 -5.10 -3.33 8.86
C LEU A 84 -6.10 -2.43 9.60
N GLU A 85 -7.40 -2.54 9.31
CA GLU A 85 -8.46 -1.88 10.08
C GLU A 85 -8.45 -2.33 11.55
N LEU A 86 -8.32 -3.63 11.81
CA LEU A 86 -8.20 -4.17 13.16
C LEU A 86 -6.95 -3.62 13.87
N LEU A 87 -5.81 -3.59 13.20
CA LEU A 87 -4.57 -3.03 13.74
C LEU A 87 -4.72 -1.54 14.08
N ASN A 88 -5.45 -0.79 13.26
CA ASN A 88 -5.79 0.60 13.55
C ASN A 88 -6.65 0.77 14.81
N GLN A 89 -7.55 -0.18 15.09
CA GLN A 89 -8.37 -0.16 16.31
C GLN A 89 -7.53 -0.57 17.53
N GLN A 90 -6.64 -1.55 17.36
CA GLN A 90 -5.82 -2.10 18.43
C GLN A 90 -4.87 -1.05 19.06
N VAL A 91 -4.45 0.00 18.31
CA VAL A 91 -3.67 1.11 18.87
C VAL A 91 -4.37 1.73 20.08
N GLY A 92 -5.72 1.79 20.07
CA GLY A 92 -6.50 2.33 21.17
C GLY A 92 -6.36 1.56 22.51
N LEU A 93 -5.92 0.30 22.49
CA LEU A 93 -5.63 -0.43 23.73
C LEU A 93 -4.42 0.17 24.45
N MET A 94 -3.44 0.66 23.72
CA MET A 94 -2.27 1.34 24.30
C MET A 94 -2.63 2.69 24.95
N ASP A 95 -3.75 3.29 24.57
CA ASP A 95 -4.23 4.54 25.19
C ASP A 95 -4.74 4.34 26.60
N THR A 96 -4.98 3.11 27.04
CA THR A 96 -5.37 2.77 28.42
C THR A 96 -4.17 2.80 29.38
N MET A 97 -2.95 2.65 28.88
CA MET A 97 -1.71 2.80 29.63
C MET A 97 -1.36 4.29 29.79
N THR A 98 -1.00 4.71 30.99
CA THR A 98 -0.54 6.09 31.21
C THR A 98 0.97 6.21 30.95
N PRO A 99 1.49 7.44 30.72
CA PRO A 99 2.94 7.66 30.64
C PRO A 99 3.71 7.21 31.88
N LEU A 100 3.10 7.29 33.05
CA LEU A 100 3.75 6.85 34.31
C LEU A 100 3.86 5.32 34.35
N ASP A 101 2.80 4.59 33.97
CA ASP A 101 2.82 3.13 33.93
C ASP A 101 3.88 2.62 32.92
N PHE A 102 4.01 3.27 31.76
CA PHE A 102 5.05 2.95 30.79
C PHE A 102 6.47 3.20 31.33
N LEU A 103 6.66 4.26 32.09
CA LEU A 103 7.97 4.59 32.68
C LEU A 103 8.45 3.57 33.70
N GLU A 104 7.56 2.79 34.33
CA GLU A 104 7.93 1.76 35.29
C GLU A 104 8.83 0.67 34.68
N PHE A 105 8.63 0.33 33.39
CA PHE A 105 9.40 -0.73 32.74
C PHE A 105 10.19 -0.28 31.50
N ARG A 106 9.92 0.91 30.96
CA ARG A 106 10.52 1.42 29.72
C ARG A 106 12.05 1.26 29.66
N ASN A 107 12.75 1.56 30.74
CA ASN A 107 14.22 1.53 30.79
C ASN A 107 14.78 0.10 30.70
N LEU A 108 13.99 -0.90 31.07
CA LEU A 108 14.34 -2.31 31.00
C LEU A 108 14.31 -2.84 29.57
N LEU A 109 13.59 -2.16 28.65
CA LEU A 109 13.43 -2.57 27.26
C LEU A 109 14.63 -2.22 26.37
N THR A 110 15.53 -1.34 26.82
CA THR A 110 16.69 -0.92 26.01
C THR A 110 17.65 -2.09 25.75
N PRO A 111 18.08 -2.36 24.49
CA PRO A 111 17.94 -1.53 23.28
C PRO A 111 16.77 -1.92 22.37
N SER A 112 15.79 -2.66 22.84
CA SER A 112 14.63 -3.09 22.06
C SER A 112 13.79 -1.91 21.58
N SER A 113 13.30 -1.99 20.34
CA SER A 113 12.52 -0.93 19.70
C SER A 113 11.53 -1.49 18.68
N GLY A 114 10.33 -0.89 18.60
CA GLY A 114 9.36 -1.22 17.56
C GLY A 114 9.88 -1.02 16.12
N PHE A 115 10.93 -0.24 15.92
CA PHE A 115 11.61 -0.12 14.62
C PHE A 115 12.31 -1.40 14.17
N GLN A 116 12.54 -2.35 15.08
CA GLN A 116 13.11 -3.67 14.81
C GLN A 116 12.07 -4.69 14.35
N SER A 117 10.79 -4.32 14.17
CA SER A 117 9.80 -5.23 13.59
C SER A 117 10.18 -5.58 12.15
N LEU A 118 10.80 -6.75 12.00
CA LEU A 118 11.17 -7.30 10.70
C LEU A 118 9.95 -7.50 9.81
N GLN A 119 8.90 -8.11 10.35
CA GLN A 119 7.71 -8.42 9.55
C GLN A 119 7.02 -7.17 9.01
N PHE A 120 6.93 -6.09 9.80
CA PHE A 120 6.41 -4.83 9.29
C PHE A 120 7.24 -4.28 8.12
N ARG A 121 8.58 -4.38 8.20
CA ARG A 121 9.47 -4.00 7.09
C ARG A 121 9.27 -4.87 5.86
N LEU A 122 9.09 -6.17 6.04
CA LEU A 122 8.82 -7.09 4.94
C LEU A 122 7.48 -6.79 4.27
N VAL A 123 6.44 -6.43 5.03
CA VAL A 123 5.13 -5.98 4.49
C VAL A 123 5.33 -4.75 3.60
N GLU A 124 5.99 -3.70 4.10
CA GLU A 124 6.28 -2.49 3.33
C GLU A 124 7.05 -2.79 2.03
N THR A 125 8.08 -3.63 2.12
CA THR A 125 8.94 -3.99 0.97
C THR A 125 8.17 -4.81 -0.07
N LYS A 126 7.39 -5.80 0.36
CA LYS A 126 6.56 -6.62 -0.55
C LYS A 126 5.49 -5.78 -1.27
N LEU A 127 4.91 -4.81 -0.61
CA LEU A 127 3.99 -3.86 -1.25
C LEU A 127 4.69 -2.98 -2.28
N GLY A 128 5.93 -2.55 -2.02
CA GLY A 128 6.74 -1.79 -2.97
C GLY A 128 7.37 -0.52 -2.43
N LEU A 129 7.41 -0.34 -1.11
CA LEU A 129 8.15 0.76 -0.52
C LEU A 129 9.65 0.50 -0.67
N SER A 130 10.27 1.19 -1.65
CA SER A 130 11.70 1.03 -1.92
C SER A 130 12.56 1.78 -0.90
N MET A 131 13.81 1.34 -0.79
CA MET A 131 14.84 2.03 0.00
C MET A 131 14.98 3.50 -0.35
N ASP A 132 14.92 3.82 -1.65
CA ASP A 132 15.13 5.17 -2.15
C ASP A 132 14.02 6.14 -1.77
N THR A 133 12.81 5.64 -1.54
CA THR A 133 11.64 6.41 -1.12
C THR A 133 11.48 6.49 0.39
N ARG A 134 12.20 5.68 1.17
CA ARG A 134 12.11 5.68 2.64
C ARG A 134 12.64 6.97 3.24
N HIS A 135 11.97 7.44 4.27
CA HIS A 135 12.46 8.53 5.10
C HIS A 135 13.68 8.06 5.91
N GLN A 136 14.80 8.80 5.85
CA GLN A 136 16.07 8.46 6.50
C GLN A 136 16.58 7.04 6.13
N LYS A 137 17.03 6.90 4.88
CA LYS A 137 17.49 5.64 4.23
C LYS A 137 18.42 4.76 5.07
N ASP A 138 19.26 5.34 5.93
CA ASP A 138 20.29 4.62 6.68
C ASP A 138 19.87 4.20 8.09
N TYR A 139 18.64 4.54 8.50
CA TYR A 139 18.20 4.33 9.87
C TYR A 139 18.22 2.86 10.30
N TYR A 140 17.75 1.95 9.44
CA TYR A 140 17.71 0.52 9.76
C TYR A 140 19.02 -0.23 9.46
N LYS A 141 19.99 0.39 8.80
CA LYS A 141 21.32 -0.17 8.58
C LYS A 141 22.22 -0.12 9.82
N ARG A 142 21.79 0.54 10.88
CA ARG A 142 22.54 0.63 12.13
C ARG A 142 22.43 -0.70 12.88
N THR A 143 23.40 -1.58 12.69
CA THR A 143 23.47 -2.91 13.32
C THR A 143 23.87 -2.88 14.80
N ASN A 144 24.36 -1.77 15.33
CA ASN A 144 25.02 -1.72 16.66
C ASN A 144 24.24 -1.00 17.76
N GLU A 145 23.18 -0.25 17.46
CA GLU A 145 22.44 0.52 18.47
C GLU A 145 20.94 0.56 18.13
N GLY A 146 20.22 -0.54 18.34
CA GLY A 146 18.77 -0.60 18.15
C GLY A 146 18.30 -0.76 16.69
N GLY A 147 19.19 -1.13 15.76
CA GLY A 147 18.88 -1.51 14.38
C GLY A 147 18.59 -3.02 14.24
N PHE A 148 18.47 -3.49 12.99
CA PHE A 148 18.26 -4.89 12.68
C PHE A 148 19.53 -5.73 12.90
N SER A 149 19.35 -7.02 13.22
CA SER A 149 20.43 -7.99 13.19
C SER A 149 20.97 -8.16 11.76
N SER A 150 22.19 -8.67 11.61
CA SER A 150 22.77 -8.97 10.28
C SER A 150 21.90 -9.97 9.51
N GLU A 151 21.27 -10.92 10.20
CA GLU A 151 20.39 -11.93 9.59
C GLU A 151 19.08 -11.28 9.09
N ASP A 152 18.45 -10.41 9.88
CA ASP A 152 17.22 -9.71 9.48
C ASP A 152 17.49 -8.76 8.32
N PHE A 153 18.63 -8.09 8.31
CA PHE A 153 19.07 -7.27 7.20
C PHE A 153 19.24 -8.06 5.90
N GLN A 154 19.80 -9.26 5.98
CA GLN A 154 19.89 -10.16 4.81
C GLN A 154 18.50 -10.56 4.29
N LYS A 155 17.56 -10.87 5.17
CA LYS A 155 16.16 -11.17 4.78
C LYS A 155 15.48 -10.00 4.07
N ILE A 156 15.67 -8.77 4.58
CA ILE A 156 15.14 -7.57 3.92
C ILE A 156 15.75 -7.41 2.53
N ASN A 157 17.08 -7.49 2.40
CA ASN A 157 17.75 -7.36 1.12
C ASN A 157 17.31 -8.44 0.12
N GLN A 158 17.12 -9.67 0.57
CA GLN A 158 16.63 -10.75 -0.29
C GLN A 158 15.25 -10.40 -0.86
N ILE A 159 14.30 -9.94 -0.03
CA ILE A 159 12.96 -9.57 -0.50
C ILE A 159 12.99 -8.31 -1.37
N GLU A 160 13.90 -7.38 -1.16
CA GLU A 160 14.09 -6.21 -2.04
C GLU A 160 14.53 -6.59 -3.46
N THR A 161 15.16 -7.77 -3.65
CA THR A 161 15.47 -8.29 -5.00
C THR A 161 14.28 -8.91 -5.71
N GLU A 162 13.23 -9.27 -4.98
CA GLU A 162 12.00 -9.80 -5.54
C GLU A 162 11.16 -8.68 -6.21
N GLN A 163 10.23 -9.09 -7.07
CA GLN A 163 9.31 -8.14 -7.66
C GLN A 163 8.25 -7.72 -6.63
N SER A 164 8.25 -6.44 -6.29
CA SER A 164 7.23 -5.90 -5.39
C SER A 164 5.84 -5.88 -6.03
N LEU A 165 4.79 -5.83 -5.19
CA LEU A 165 3.40 -5.87 -5.65
C LEU A 165 3.09 -4.72 -6.63
N ILE A 166 3.55 -3.49 -6.38
CA ILE A 166 3.31 -2.37 -7.31
C ILE A 166 3.91 -2.62 -8.70
N LYS A 167 5.09 -3.24 -8.78
CA LYS A 167 5.70 -3.62 -10.07
C LYS A 167 4.92 -4.72 -10.79
N LEU A 168 4.37 -5.68 -10.04
CA LEU A 168 3.53 -6.75 -10.58
C LEU A 168 2.18 -6.19 -11.08
N ILE A 169 1.57 -5.26 -10.32
CA ILE A 169 0.36 -4.53 -10.72
C ILE A 169 0.62 -3.72 -11.99
N ASN A 170 1.76 -3.03 -12.10
CA ASN A 170 2.12 -2.33 -13.32
C ASN A 170 2.10 -3.27 -14.53
N LYS A 171 2.78 -4.41 -14.45
CA LYS A 171 2.82 -5.42 -15.52
C LYS A 171 1.44 -5.98 -15.85
N TRP A 172 0.60 -6.20 -14.84
CA TRP A 172 -0.77 -6.68 -15.06
C TRP A 172 -1.61 -5.66 -15.81
N LEU A 173 -1.57 -4.39 -15.40
CA LEU A 173 -2.29 -3.31 -16.06
C LEU A 173 -1.83 -3.08 -17.50
N GLU A 174 -0.52 -3.19 -17.78
CA GLU A 174 0.02 -3.05 -19.15
C GLU A 174 -0.50 -4.12 -20.12
N ARG A 175 -1.01 -5.24 -19.63
CA ARG A 175 -1.55 -6.34 -20.44
C ARG A 175 -3.03 -6.17 -20.78
N MET A 176 -3.68 -5.08 -20.41
CA MET A 176 -5.09 -4.87 -20.68
C MET A 176 -5.37 -4.88 -22.21
N PRO A 177 -6.22 -5.81 -22.72
CA PRO A 177 -6.33 -6.08 -24.14
C PRO A 177 -7.30 -5.17 -24.89
N PHE A 178 -7.98 -4.24 -24.22
CA PHE A 178 -9.16 -3.55 -24.76
C PHE A 178 -8.87 -2.45 -25.77
N PHE A 179 -7.61 -2.21 -26.13
CA PHE A 179 -7.22 -1.22 -27.16
C PHE A 179 -6.73 -1.87 -28.47
N GLU A 180 -7.06 -3.13 -28.71
CA GLU A 180 -6.81 -3.80 -29.98
C GLU A 180 -7.80 -3.31 -31.05
N GLU A 181 -7.31 -3.11 -32.29
CA GLU A 181 -8.08 -2.50 -33.40
C GLU A 181 -9.43 -3.18 -33.64
N GLU A 182 -9.50 -4.51 -33.52
CA GLU A 182 -10.70 -5.30 -33.79
C GLU A 182 -11.90 -4.92 -32.88
N PHE A 183 -11.67 -4.37 -31.70
CA PHE A 183 -12.72 -3.99 -30.76
C PHE A 183 -13.26 -2.57 -30.98
N TRP A 184 -12.57 -1.81 -31.82
CA TRP A 184 -12.87 -0.41 -32.08
C TRP A 184 -13.39 -0.15 -33.50
N ASN A 185 -14.05 -1.15 -34.10
CA ASN A 185 -14.70 -0.99 -35.39
C ASN A 185 -15.64 0.24 -35.38
N GLY A 186 -15.45 1.12 -36.36
CA GLY A 186 -16.20 2.39 -36.44
C GLY A 186 -15.62 3.54 -35.62
N TYR A 187 -14.58 3.30 -34.80
CA TYR A 187 -13.84 4.39 -34.15
C TYR A 187 -12.76 4.93 -35.09
N ARG A 188 -12.34 6.18 -34.83
CA ARG A 188 -11.27 6.82 -35.60
C ARG A 188 -9.98 5.99 -35.51
N LYS A 189 -9.27 5.79 -36.65
CA LYS A 189 -7.98 5.09 -36.64
C LYS A 189 -6.91 5.90 -35.91
N PRO A 190 -5.93 5.22 -35.27
CA PRO A 190 -4.79 5.88 -34.69
C PRO A 190 -4.00 6.67 -35.75
N GLU A 191 -3.61 7.90 -35.41
CA GLU A 191 -2.67 8.69 -36.20
C GLU A 191 -1.23 8.53 -35.68
N ASP A 192 -1.11 8.12 -34.39
CA ASP A 192 0.11 7.86 -33.64
C ASP A 192 0.02 6.48 -32.95
N ASP A 193 1.06 6.10 -32.21
CA ASP A 193 1.10 4.85 -31.41
C ASP A 193 0.05 4.80 -30.29
N LEU A 194 -0.62 5.93 -29.99
CA LEU A 194 -1.61 6.02 -28.93
C LEU A 194 -3.02 5.96 -29.51
N HIS A 195 -3.86 5.08 -28.95
CA HIS A 195 -5.26 4.94 -29.36
C HIS A 195 -6.04 6.27 -29.26
N PRO A 196 -6.82 6.67 -30.28
CA PRO A 196 -7.51 7.97 -30.37
C PRO A 196 -8.50 8.24 -29.22
N PHE A 197 -9.01 7.20 -28.55
CA PHE A 197 -9.83 7.32 -27.35
C PHE A 197 -9.20 8.28 -26.32
N TRP A 198 -7.88 8.17 -26.12
CA TRP A 198 -7.19 8.99 -25.10
C TRP A 198 -7.13 10.45 -25.49
N SER A 199 -6.97 10.75 -26.77
CA SER A 199 -7.04 12.12 -27.28
C SER A 199 -8.46 12.70 -27.15
N ASP A 200 -9.49 11.91 -27.38
CA ASP A 200 -10.88 12.33 -27.20
C ASP A 200 -11.22 12.47 -25.73
N TYR A 201 -10.76 11.56 -24.86
CA TYR A 201 -10.91 11.68 -23.42
C TYR A 201 -10.24 12.96 -22.89
N ARG A 202 -9.00 13.24 -23.34
CA ARG A 202 -8.29 14.47 -23.00
C ARG A 202 -9.09 15.74 -23.31
N LYS A 203 -9.73 15.78 -24.49
CA LYS A 203 -10.57 16.93 -24.90
C LYS A 203 -11.75 17.12 -23.94
N VAL A 204 -12.46 16.03 -23.63
CA VAL A 204 -13.60 16.06 -22.70
C VAL A 204 -13.16 16.43 -21.28
N TYR A 205 -12.05 15.87 -20.81
CA TYR A 205 -11.46 16.20 -19.53
C TYR A 205 -11.08 17.69 -19.46
N SER A 206 -10.33 18.20 -20.46
CA SER A 206 -9.95 19.61 -20.52
C SER A 206 -11.17 20.56 -20.50
N ALA A 207 -12.24 20.21 -21.21
CA ALA A 207 -13.49 20.99 -21.23
C ALA A 207 -14.28 20.91 -19.91
N ALA A 208 -14.00 19.93 -19.06
CA ALA A 208 -14.64 19.78 -17.76
C ALA A 208 -13.92 20.54 -16.64
N LEU A 209 -12.67 20.96 -16.85
CA LEU A 209 -11.88 21.68 -15.87
C LEU A 209 -12.39 23.11 -15.67
N THR A 210 -12.38 23.55 -14.42
CA THR A 210 -12.59 24.97 -14.09
C THR A 210 -11.32 25.78 -14.38
N GLU A 211 -11.43 27.11 -14.40
CA GLU A 211 -10.24 27.99 -14.57
C GLU A 211 -9.15 27.71 -13.53
N ARG A 212 -9.52 27.39 -12.30
CA ARG A 212 -8.59 27.06 -11.20
C ARG A 212 -7.88 25.74 -11.41
N GLU A 213 -8.47 24.83 -12.15
CA GLU A 213 -7.97 23.48 -12.42
C GLU A 213 -7.27 23.38 -13.79
N ALA A 214 -7.24 24.45 -14.57
CA ALA A 214 -6.74 24.46 -15.95
C ALA A 214 -5.30 23.90 -16.07
N SER A 215 -4.47 24.08 -15.05
CA SER A 215 -3.10 23.52 -15.02
C SER A 215 -3.07 22.00 -14.95
N ASN A 216 -4.15 21.34 -14.51
CA ASN A 216 -4.21 19.86 -14.39
C ASN A 216 -4.06 19.18 -15.75
N ILE A 217 -4.34 19.87 -16.85
CA ILE A 217 -4.12 19.34 -18.19
C ILE A 217 -2.64 19.00 -18.45
N ASN A 218 -1.71 19.76 -17.87
CA ASN A 218 -0.28 19.51 -18.03
C ASN A 218 0.14 18.22 -17.29
N TYR A 219 -0.44 17.95 -16.14
CA TYR A 219 -0.23 16.69 -15.39
C TYR A 219 -0.89 15.52 -16.11
N PHE A 220 -2.06 15.72 -16.72
CA PHE A 220 -2.68 14.72 -17.58
C PHE A 220 -1.74 14.35 -18.73
N ASP A 221 -1.19 15.34 -19.43
CA ASP A 221 -0.29 15.12 -20.54
C ASP A 221 1.01 14.42 -20.10
N LEU A 222 1.56 14.78 -18.94
CA LEU A 222 2.73 14.13 -18.38
C LEU A 222 2.45 12.64 -18.07
N LEU A 223 1.36 12.35 -17.36
CA LEU A 223 1.10 11.01 -16.82
C LEU A 223 0.57 10.03 -17.87
N PHE A 224 -0.21 10.52 -18.84
CA PHE A 224 -0.88 9.65 -19.82
C PHE A 224 -0.26 9.71 -21.22
N PHE A 225 0.43 10.78 -21.57
CA PHE A 225 1.06 10.96 -22.87
C PHE A 225 2.58 11.11 -22.80
N GLU A 226 3.16 11.11 -21.60
CA GLU A 226 4.61 11.33 -21.39
C GLU A 226 5.12 12.65 -22.00
N LYS A 227 4.23 13.67 -22.07
CA LYS A 227 4.55 14.99 -22.64
C LYS A 227 4.81 15.98 -21.52
N VAL A 228 6.04 16.53 -21.52
CA VAL A 228 6.44 17.63 -20.64
C VAL A 228 6.17 18.94 -21.38
N ASN A 229 5.03 19.57 -21.09
CA ASN A 229 4.64 20.82 -21.73
C ASN A 229 5.28 22.03 -21.01
N THR A 230 4.53 22.63 -20.07
CA THR A 230 4.95 23.82 -19.30
C THR A 230 5.48 23.49 -17.90
N LEU A 231 5.60 22.22 -17.55
CA LEU A 231 6.06 21.77 -16.23
C LEU A 231 7.56 21.97 -16.09
N THR A 232 7.99 22.43 -14.91
CA THR A 232 9.40 22.51 -14.54
C THR A 232 9.98 21.12 -14.27
N ALA A 233 11.31 20.98 -14.31
CA ALA A 233 11.98 19.71 -13.97
C ALA A 233 11.63 19.24 -12.55
N GLU A 234 11.48 20.15 -11.59
CA GLU A 234 11.07 19.85 -10.22
C GLU A 234 9.63 19.30 -10.18
N GLN A 235 8.71 19.90 -10.93
CA GLN A 235 7.33 19.41 -11.03
C GLN A 235 7.25 18.03 -11.68
N VAL A 236 8.08 17.75 -12.69
CA VAL A 236 8.17 16.43 -13.32
C VAL A 236 8.68 15.40 -12.30
N GLU A 237 9.74 15.71 -11.55
CA GLU A 237 10.29 14.78 -10.55
C GLU A 237 9.32 14.52 -9.40
N LEU A 238 8.59 15.55 -8.91
CA LEU A 238 7.57 15.40 -7.87
C LEU A 238 6.39 14.51 -8.31
N ASN A 239 6.10 14.48 -9.62
CA ASN A 239 5.01 13.69 -10.19
C ASN A 239 5.50 12.38 -10.84
N LYS A 240 6.73 11.96 -10.55
CA LYS A 240 7.26 10.68 -10.98
C LYS A 240 6.42 9.52 -10.40
N THR A 241 5.97 8.63 -11.27
CA THR A 241 5.09 7.51 -10.92
C THR A 241 5.84 6.18 -10.81
N ASN A 242 5.28 5.26 -10.04
CA ASN A 242 5.69 3.85 -10.02
C ASN A 242 5.06 3.08 -11.20
N LEU A 243 3.90 3.55 -11.68
CA LEU A 243 3.20 2.98 -12.82
C LEU A 243 3.63 3.66 -14.12
N SER A 244 3.75 2.88 -15.19
CA SER A 244 3.98 3.41 -16.54
C SER A 244 2.74 4.15 -17.05
N ALA A 245 2.92 5.02 -18.05
CA ALA A 245 1.80 5.71 -18.68
C ALA A 245 0.76 4.72 -19.26
N LYS A 246 1.21 3.56 -19.77
CA LYS A 246 0.32 2.50 -20.24
C LYS A 246 -0.50 1.89 -19.12
N ALA A 247 0.11 1.59 -17.97
CA ALA A 247 -0.58 1.07 -16.79
C ALA A 247 -1.54 2.12 -16.19
N MET A 248 -1.13 3.40 -16.15
CA MET A 248 -1.98 4.51 -15.71
C MET A 248 -3.24 4.65 -16.58
N ARG A 249 -3.10 4.56 -17.91
CA ARG A 249 -4.23 4.55 -18.85
C ARG A 249 -5.16 3.37 -18.61
N ALA A 250 -4.60 2.16 -18.43
CA ALA A 250 -5.39 0.97 -18.12
C ALA A 250 -6.18 1.11 -16.82
N ALA A 251 -5.53 1.56 -15.74
CA ALA A 251 -6.18 1.79 -14.47
C ALA A 251 -7.29 2.86 -14.56
N LEU A 252 -7.02 3.98 -15.24
CA LEU A 252 -8.03 5.01 -15.48
C LEU A 252 -9.22 4.46 -16.26
N PHE A 253 -8.99 3.67 -17.32
CA PHE A 253 -10.07 3.07 -18.11
C PHE A 253 -10.96 2.14 -17.27
N ILE A 254 -10.35 1.29 -16.43
CA ILE A 254 -11.08 0.46 -15.47
C ILE A 254 -11.96 1.32 -14.55
N MET A 255 -11.44 2.43 -14.02
CA MET A 255 -12.19 3.31 -13.13
C MET A 255 -13.35 4.01 -13.85
N LEU A 256 -13.14 4.48 -15.08
CA LEU A 256 -14.16 5.19 -15.88
C LEU A 256 -15.33 4.28 -16.25
N TYR A 257 -15.04 3.03 -16.57
CA TYR A 257 -16.03 2.07 -17.06
C TYR A 257 -16.29 0.92 -16.08
N ARG A 258 -16.05 1.15 -14.79
CA ARG A 258 -16.21 0.16 -13.72
C ARG A 258 -17.59 -0.47 -13.62
N ASP A 259 -18.61 0.15 -14.22
CA ASP A 259 -19.98 -0.39 -14.22
C ASP A 259 -20.12 -1.62 -15.14
N PHE A 260 -19.18 -1.84 -16.05
CA PHE A 260 -19.16 -3.07 -16.83
C PHE A 260 -18.68 -4.25 -15.96
N PRO A 261 -19.38 -5.42 -16.02
CA PRO A 261 -19.07 -6.57 -15.17
C PRO A 261 -17.61 -7.02 -15.23
N VAL A 262 -16.99 -6.98 -16.39
CA VAL A 262 -15.59 -7.42 -16.59
C VAL A 262 -14.59 -6.59 -15.79
N PHE A 263 -14.90 -5.33 -15.48
CA PHE A 263 -14.02 -4.44 -14.71
C PHE A 263 -14.26 -4.48 -13.20
N GLN A 264 -15.32 -5.15 -12.72
CA GLN A 264 -15.67 -5.11 -11.31
C GLN A 264 -14.56 -5.68 -10.42
N THR A 265 -14.02 -6.84 -10.78
CA THR A 265 -12.93 -7.47 -9.99
C THR A 265 -11.66 -6.62 -10.05
N SER A 266 -11.28 -6.14 -11.23
CA SER A 266 -10.09 -5.29 -11.41
C SER A 266 -10.23 -3.96 -10.64
N TYR A 267 -11.41 -3.33 -10.70
CA TYR A 267 -11.69 -2.12 -9.92
C TYR A 267 -11.56 -2.36 -8.41
N GLN A 268 -12.15 -3.45 -7.89
CA GLN A 268 -12.08 -3.78 -6.46
C GLN A 268 -10.65 -4.11 -5.99
N ILE A 269 -9.81 -4.64 -6.88
CA ILE A 269 -8.39 -4.83 -6.61
C ILE A 269 -7.70 -3.47 -6.46
N LEU A 270 -7.89 -2.56 -7.43
CA LEU A 270 -7.31 -1.20 -7.36
C LEU A 270 -7.76 -0.44 -6.12
N ASP A 271 -9.04 -0.51 -5.79
CA ASP A 271 -9.65 0.09 -4.61
C ASP A 271 -9.04 -0.46 -3.31
N SER A 272 -8.85 -1.79 -3.22
CA SER A 272 -8.21 -2.42 -2.08
C SER A 272 -6.74 -2.00 -1.91
N LEU A 273 -6.01 -1.76 -2.99
CA LEU A 273 -4.62 -1.29 -2.92
C LEU A 273 -4.53 0.14 -2.35
N VAL A 274 -5.42 1.02 -2.78
CA VAL A 274 -5.53 2.39 -2.23
C VAL A 274 -5.93 2.32 -0.76
N GLU A 275 -6.89 1.46 -0.41
CA GLU A 275 -7.33 1.31 0.98
C GLU A 275 -6.23 0.75 1.89
N ILE A 276 -5.35 -0.14 1.39
CA ILE A 276 -4.17 -0.60 2.14
C ILE A 276 -3.26 0.60 2.51
N ASP A 277 -2.98 1.51 1.57
CA ASP A 277 -2.18 2.71 1.85
C ASP A 277 -2.87 3.62 2.88
N HIS A 278 -4.18 3.85 2.77
CA HIS A 278 -4.95 4.64 3.71
C HIS A 278 -4.91 4.04 5.12
N GLN A 279 -5.08 2.74 5.24
CA GLN A 279 -5.03 2.06 6.54
C GLN A 279 -3.62 2.09 7.14
N MET A 280 -2.58 1.92 6.34
CA MET A 280 -1.19 2.02 6.80
C MET A 280 -0.84 3.46 7.22
N ALA A 281 -1.29 4.48 6.49
CA ALA A 281 -1.11 5.88 6.86
C ALA A 281 -1.85 6.21 8.16
N GLY A 282 -3.10 5.74 8.30
CA GLY A 282 -3.89 5.87 9.51
C GLY A 282 -3.22 5.25 10.73
N TRP A 283 -2.67 4.03 10.57
CA TRP A 283 -1.92 3.36 11.63
C TRP A 283 -0.67 4.13 12.04
N ARG A 284 0.14 4.60 11.07
CA ARG A 284 1.33 5.42 11.35
C ARG A 284 0.98 6.71 12.10
N HIS A 285 -0.12 7.37 11.70
CA HIS A 285 -0.59 8.58 12.37
C HIS A 285 -0.99 8.31 13.82
N LYS A 286 -1.81 7.30 14.06
CA LYS A 286 -2.23 6.91 15.42
C LYS A 286 -1.02 6.53 16.30
N HIS A 287 -0.11 5.74 15.71
CA HIS A 287 1.13 5.36 16.40
C HIS A 287 1.99 6.58 16.77
N LEU A 288 2.15 7.55 15.86
CA LEU A 288 2.85 8.81 16.15
C LEU A 288 2.21 9.58 17.31
N VAL A 289 0.88 9.72 17.30
CA VAL A 289 0.14 10.42 18.34
C VAL A 289 0.31 9.69 19.69
N MET A 290 0.17 8.37 19.70
CA MET A 290 0.39 7.53 20.88
C MET A 290 1.81 7.68 21.44
N VAL A 291 2.85 7.59 20.58
CA VAL A 291 4.25 7.77 21.00
C VAL A 291 4.48 9.16 21.61
N ARG A 292 3.94 10.24 21.00
CA ARG A 292 4.02 11.60 21.54
C ARG A 292 3.36 11.72 22.93
N ARG A 293 2.22 11.06 23.10
CA ARG A 293 1.52 11.01 24.40
C ARG A 293 2.35 10.27 25.46
N MET A 294 2.97 9.13 25.09
CA MET A 294 3.67 8.25 26.03
C MET A 294 5.03 8.79 26.47
N ILE A 295 5.82 9.35 25.56
CA ILE A 295 7.20 9.76 25.84
C ILE A 295 7.50 11.24 25.59
N GLY A 296 6.56 12.00 25.02
CA GLY A 296 6.75 13.41 24.69
C GLY A 296 7.96 13.65 23.79
N MET A 297 8.89 14.48 24.23
CA MET A 297 10.13 14.82 23.52
C MET A 297 11.32 13.90 23.88
N ARG A 298 11.10 12.86 24.67
CA ARG A 298 12.18 11.94 25.08
C ARG A 298 12.63 11.09 23.88
N THR A 299 13.90 10.72 23.90
CA THR A 299 14.46 9.77 22.92
C THR A 299 13.81 8.40 23.09
N GLY A 300 13.45 7.73 21.99
CA GLY A 300 12.95 6.36 22.02
C GLY A 300 13.95 5.36 22.56
N THR A 301 13.53 4.17 22.99
CA THR A 301 14.40 3.09 23.51
C THR A 301 15.46 2.64 22.49
N GLY A 302 15.22 2.81 21.19
CA GLY A 302 16.18 2.55 20.10
C GLY A 302 17.12 3.72 19.78
N GLY A 303 17.23 4.74 20.64
CA GLY A 303 18.23 5.82 20.50
C GLY A 303 17.90 6.94 19.51
N THR A 304 16.67 7.03 19.00
CA THR A 304 16.24 8.05 18.02
C THR A 304 15.17 8.99 18.57
N SER A 305 15.06 10.19 17.95
CA SER A 305 13.88 11.04 18.13
C SER A 305 12.69 10.38 17.41
N GLY A 306 11.98 9.45 18.08
CA GLY A 306 10.94 8.61 17.49
C GLY A 306 9.87 9.41 16.74
N SER A 307 9.44 10.56 17.26
CA SER A 307 8.38 11.38 16.65
C SER A 307 8.78 12.01 15.30
N GLY A 308 10.02 12.51 15.16
CA GLY A 308 10.47 13.15 13.92
C GLY A 308 10.58 12.18 12.74
N TYR A 309 11.04 10.95 13.00
CA TYR A 309 11.05 9.91 11.97
C TYR A 309 9.63 9.52 11.54
N LEU A 310 8.73 9.28 12.49
CA LEU A 310 7.36 8.88 12.23
C LEU A 310 6.60 9.95 11.42
N GLU A 311 6.83 11.23 11.70
CA GLU A 311 6.23 12.35 10.96
C GLU A 311 6.73 12.42 9.51
N GLY A 312 8.02 12.24 9.28
CA GLY A 312 8.59 12.18 7.93
C GLY A 312 8.13 10.96 7.13
N ALA A 313 7.88 9.84 7.80
CA ALA A 313 7.36 8.62 7.18
C ALA A 313 5.90 8.78 6.72
N LEU A 314 5.05 9.49 7.48
CA LEU A 314 3.65 9.73 7.12
C LEU A 314 3.50 10.32 5.72
N ASN A 315 4.35 11.28 5.35
CA ASN A 315 4.23 12.02 4.11
C ASN A 315 4.88 11.32 2.90
N LYS A 316 5.69 10.29 3.12
CA LYS A 316 6.50 9.67 2.06
C LYS A 316 6.16 8.22 1.73
N HIS A 317 5.42 7.54 2.59
CA HIS A 317 5.22 6.09 2.50
C HIS A 317 3.87 5.70 1.88
N ASN A 318 3.44 6.41 0.82
CA ASN A 318 2.28 6.03 0.01
C ASN A 318 2.76 5.28 -1.23
N ILE A 319 2.46 3.99 -1.29
CA ILE A 319 2.95 3.06 -2.32
C ILE A 319 2.07 3.15 -3.57
N PHE A 320 0.73 3.22 -3.38
CA PHE A 320 -0.28 3.20 -4.43
C PHE A 320 -0.84 4.60 -4.75
N ARG A 321 -0.11 5.66 -4.42
CA ARG A 321 -0.49 7.06 -4.68
C ARG A 321 -0.83 7.33 -6.15
N ASP A 322 -0.23 6.58 -7.08
CA ASP A 322 -0.47 6.74 -8.51
C ASP A 322 -1.91 6.35 -8.85
N ILE A 323 -2.43 5.28 -8.24
CA ILE A 323 -3.81 4.82 -8.40
C ILE A 323 -4.78 5.79 -7.71
N GLU A 324 -4.49 6.24 -6.50
CA GLU A 324 -5.27 7.25 -5.77
C GLU A 324 -5.38 8.55 -6.57
N GLY A 325 -4.25 9.01 -7.12
CA GLY A 325 -4.16 10.23 -7.92
C GLY A 325 -5.02 10.24 -9.18
N LEU A 326 -5.40 9.06 -9.70
CA LEU A 326 -6.29 8.95 -10.86
C LEU A 326 -7.66 9.60 -10.64
N SER A 327 -8.10 9.73 -9.39
CA SER A 327 -9.35 10.43 -9.05
C SER A 327 -9.38 11.87 -9.57
N SER A 328 -8.22 12.54 -9.66
CA SER A 328 -8.07 13.89 -10.19
C SER A 328 -8.39 14.00 -11.69
N PHE A 329 -8.41 12.88 -12.39
CA PHE A 329 -8.63 12.82 -13.83
C PHE A 329 -9.99 12.25 -14.21
N LEU A 330 -10.88 12.01 -13.26
CA LEU A 330 -12.24 11.55 -13.50
C LEU A 330 -13.12 12.71 -13.97
N ILE A 331 -14.13 12.38 -14.77
CA ILE A 331 -15.17 13.32 -15.22
C ILE A 331 -16.56 12.77 -14.91
N GLU A 332 -17.57 13.62 -15.05
CA GLU A 332 -18.95 13.19 -14.90
C GLU A 332 -19.28 12.04 -15.84
N ARG A 333 -19.92 10.99 -15.34
CA ARG A 333 -20.26 9.77 -16.09
C ARG A 333 -20.99 10.05 -17.41
N LYS A 334 -21.91 11.01 -17.43
CA LYS A 334 -22.66 11.41 -18.64
C LYS A 334 -21.82 12.04 -19.75
N LYS A 335 -20.59 12.48 -19.42
CA LYS A 335 -19.64 13.09 -20.35
C LYS A 335 -18.62 12.08 -20.90
N LEU A 336 -18.63 10.84 -20.41
CA LEU A 336 -17.69 9.80 -20.88
C LEU A 336 -17.85 9.57 -22.40
N PRO A 337 -16.74 9.39 -23.14
CA PRO A 337 -16.80 8.97 -24.53
C PRO A 337 -17.60 7.66 -24.67
N LYS A 338 -18.46 7.61 -25.68
CA LYS A 338 -19.21 6.40 -25.98
C LYS A 338 -18.28 5.34 -26.54
N LEU A 339 -18.34 4.15 -25.98
CA LEU A 339 -17.61 3.00 -26.48
C LEU A 339 -18.32 2.39 -27.70
N PRO A 340 -17.59 1.80 -28.68
CA PRO A 340 -18.18 1.06 -29.78
C PRO A 340 -19.02 -0.12 -29.31
N GLU A 341 -20.07 -0.46 -30.04
CA GLU A 341 -20.98 -1.57 -29.69
C GLU A 341 -20.25 -2.91 -29.55
N GLU A 342 -19.26 -3.18 -30.41
CA GLU A 342 -18.46 -4.41 -30.35
C GLU A 342 -17.66 -4.51 -29.06
N LEU A 343 -17.09 -3.39 -28.60
CA LEU A 343 -16.39 -3.34 -27.31
C LEU A 343 -17.38 -3.52 -26.16
N ILE A 344 -18.54 -2.84 -26.20
CA ILE A 344 -19.59 -2.99 -25.17
C ILE A 344 -20.02 -4.45 -25.02
N LYS A 345 -20.23 -5.17 -26.15
CA LYS A 345 -20.59 -6.59 -26.12
C LYS A 345 -19.52 -7.43 -25.39
N LYS A 346 -18.23 -7.15 -25.61
CA LYS A 346 -17.13 -7.84 -24.92
C LYS A 346 -17.01 -7.50 -23.44
N LEU A 347 -17.38 -6.28 -23.06
CA LEU A 347 -17.38 -5.81 -21.67
C LEU A 347 -18.62 -6.24 -20.87
N SER A 348 -19.63 -6.82 -21.55
CA SER A 348 -20.92 -7.21 -20.97
C SER A 348 -21.16 -8.71 -21.10
N TYR A 349 -21.98 -9.27 -20.21
CA TYR A 349 -22.54 -10.61 -20.35
C TYR A 349 -23.69 -10.58 -21.40
N SER A 350 -23.39 -10.25 -22.66
CA SER A 350 -24.40 -10.35 -23.72
C SER A 350 -24.32 -11.74 -24.35
N LEU A 351 -25.46 -12.44 -24.35
CA LEU A 351 -25.69 -13.66 -25.11
C LEU A 351 -25.69 -13.34 -26.62
#